data_94a56a72095116671e8765a8900a6984
#
_entry.id   94a56a72095116671e8765a8900a6984
#
_cell.length_a   1.000
_cell.length_b   1.000
_cell.length_c   1.000
_cell.angle_alpha   90.00
_cell.angle_beta   90.00
_cell.angle_gamma   90.00
#
_symmetry.space_group_name_H-M   'P 1'
#
loop_
_entity.id
_entity.type
_entity.pdbx_description
1 polymer ?
#
loop_
_entity_poly.entity_id
_entity_poly.type
_entity_poly.pdbx_seq_one_letter_code
_entity_poly.pdbx_strand_id
1 'polypeptide(L)'
;MVNLTIDGREITVKENTTIMEAASQNGIPIPKLCYLKGINEIAACRVCVVELEGKEKLITSCNNVAKEGMVIHTNSPKVRRHRRTTVELILSQHDCECVTCSRSGNCSLQTVANDLNIIDIPFKMEIERQPWNKEFPLIRDSSKCIKCMRCVQVCEKVQGLGVWDVEGTGSRTTINVAGHRTIEEADCALCGQCITHCPVGALRVRDDTEDIWNAIADPDKIVVAQVAPAVRTAWGEEFGLSDDEATVGKILDALKRMGVDYAFDTTFSADLTIMEEGTEFLHRFTAGELKERPMFTSCCPGWLRFIKSQYPHLVRQLSTAKSPQQMFGAVMKTYFAEKLGVSPQRIYTVSVMPCVAKKEEKEMELFYQEYAGHDVDTVITTRELTKMIKSAHISPDTLSDIESDRPMQDGTGAGVIFGATGGVMEAALRTAYYLLKSENPPEDAFKAVRSTGFNENEGIQEADFQIDNVTVRTAAVSGLGNARALLDRINKGEVHYDFVEVMACPGGCVGGGGQPIHDGREMAYERGRKLYHLDENAKRRFSHENHDVRKMYEEYFVKPNSPKSHMLLHTEHKLERF
;
A
#
# COMPACT_ATOMS: atom_id res chain seq x y z
N MET A 1 -36.58 6.30 -7.88
CA MET A 1 -35.90 6.90 -9.05
C MET A 1 -36.22 8.39 -9.09
N VAL A 2 -35.29 9.21 -9.54
CA VAL A 2 -35.40 10.69 -9.62
C VAL A 2 -35.05 11.10 -11.04
N ASN A 3 -35.90 11.94 -11.66
CA ASN A 3 -35.68 12.49 -12.99
C ASN A 3 -35.22 13.94 -12.88
N LEU A 4 -34.15 14.29 -13.58
CA LEU A 4 -33.58 15.63 -13.61
C LEU A 4 -32.98 15.92 -14.97
N THR A 5 -32.70 17.18 -15.24
CA THR A 5 -32.03 17.61 -16.47
C THR A 5 -30.63 18.16 -16.12
N ILE A 6 -29.59 17.67 -16.77
CA ILE A 6 -28.22 18.21 -16.65
C ILE A 6 -27.71 18.62 -18.05
N ASP A 7 -27.41 19.89 -18.23
CA ASP A 7 -26.94 20.49 -19.50
C ASP A 7 -27.86 20.11 -20.69
N GLY A 8 -29.18 20.14 -20.46
CA GLY A 8 -30.21 19.81 -21.46
C GLY A 8 -30.45 18.33 -21.71
N ARG A 9 -29.78 17.42 -20.99
CA ARG A 9 -30.00 15.97 -21.07
C ARG A 9 -30.91 15.52 -19.94
N GLU A 10 -31.97 14.81 -20.26
CA GLU A 10 -32.83 14.14 -19.28
C GLU A 10 -32.11 12.93 -18.71
N ILE A 11 -32.05 12.82 -17.39
CA ILE A 11 -31.31 11.81 -16.64
C ILE A 11 -32.18 11.23 -15.55
N THR A 12 -32.19 9.91 -15.42
CA THR A 12 -32.86 9.19 -14.33
C THR A 12 -31.85 8.48 -13.46
N VAL A 13 -31.88 8.76 -12.15
CA VAL A 13 -30.96 8.17 -11.17
C VAL A 13 -31.71 7.60 -9.96
N LYS A 14 -31.01 6.81 -9.14
CA LYS A 14 -31.55 6.33 -7.87
C LYS A 14 -31.72 7.51 -6.89
N GLU A 15 -32.68 7.40 -5.97
CA GLU A 15 -32.79 8.32 -4.84
C GLU A 15 -31.48 8.37 -4.04
N ASN A 16 -31.20 9.51 -3.43
CA ASN A 16 -29.97 9.80 -2.68
C ASN A 16 -28.67 9.83 -3.52
N THR A 17 -28.75 9.78 -4.86
CA THR A 17 -27.61 10.02 -5.74
C THR A 17 -27.23 11.51 -5.70
N THR A 18 -25.95 11.84 -5.53
CA THR A 18 -25.49 13.23 -5.61
C THR A 18 -25.54 13.75 -7.05
N ILE A 19 -25.62 15.08 -7.22
CA ILE A 19 -25.58 15.70 -8.55
C ILE A 19 -24.30 15.33 -9.30
N MET A 20 -23.16 15.28 -8.57
CA MET A 20 -21.88 14.86 -9.16
C MET A 20 -21.91 13.42 -9.66
N GLU A 21 -22.47 12.50 -8.89
CA GLU A 21 -22.60 11.10 -9.30
C GLU A 21 -23.58 10.94 -10.46
N ALA A 22 -24.71 11.65 -10.44
CA ALA A 22 -25.66 11.66 -11.54
C ALA A 22 -25.02 12.14 -12.84
N ALA A 23 -24.24 13.21 -12.80
CA ALA A 23 -23.47 13.71 -13.93
C ALA A 23 -22.43 12.68 -14.42
N SER A 24 -21.64 12.11 -13.49
CA SER A 24 -20.57 11.14 -13.80
C SER A 24 -21.12 9.87 -14.46
N GLN A 25 -22.22 9.31 -13.94
CA GLN A 25 -22.89 8.13 -14.52
C GLN A 25 -23.38 8.34 -15.97
N ASN A 26 -23.58 9.59 -16.36
CA ASN A 26 -24.03 9.99 -17.69
C ASN A 26 -22.94 10.65 -18.55
N GLY A 27 -21.67 10.51 -18.17
CA GLY A 27 -20.53 10.99 -18.95
C GLY A 27 -20.40 12.52 -18.97
N ILE A 28 -20.98 13.24 -17.98
CA ILE A 28 -20.88 14.69 -17.85
C ILE A 28 -19.80 15.01 -16.80
N PRO A 29 -18.61 15.49 -17.19
CA PRO A 29 -17.53 15.76 -16.26
C PRO A 29 -17.79 17.03 -15.43
N ILE A 30 -17.66 16.93 -14.12
CA ILE A 30 -17.65 18.09 -13.21
C ILE A 30 -16.28 18.12 -12.52
N PRO A 31 -15.48 19.20 -12.68
CA PRO A 31 -14.17 19.29 -12.04
C PRO A 31 -14.26 19.22 -10.52
N LYS A 32 -13.29 18.54 -9.89
CA LYS A 32 -13.26 18.32 -8.43
C LYS A 32 -11.81 18.29 -7.94
N LEU A 33 -11.57 18.71 -6.69
CA LEU A 33 -10.27 18.57 -6.02
C LEU A 33 -10.40 17.85 -4.69
N CYS A 34 -11.42 18.16 -3.88
CA CYS A 34 -11.58 17.54 -2.55
C CYS A 34 -12.40 16.24 -2.56
N TYR A 35 -13.31 16.07 -3.50
CA TYR A 35 -14.27 14.96 -3.49
C TYR A 35 -13.60 13.58 -3.63
N LEU A 36 -13.95 12.68 -2.73
CA LEU A 36 -13.71 11.23 -2.78
C LEU A 36 -15.00 10.54 -2.33
N LYS A 37 -15.57 9.71 -3.18
CA LYS A 37 -16.84 9.03 -2.90
C LYS A 37 -16.75 8.19 -1.62
N GLY A 38 -17.73 8.35 -0.72
CA GLY A 38 -17.80 7.65 0.56
C GLY A 38 -16.76 8.08 1.60
N ILE A 39 -15.71 8.81 1.20
CA ILE A 39 -14.62 9.22 2.10
C ILE A 39 -14.70 10.72 2.39
N ASN A 40 -14.66 11.57 1.36
CA ASN A 40 -14.59 13.02 1.52
C ASN A 40 -15.59 13.77 0.63
N GLU A 41 -16.78 14.03 1.15
CA GLU A 41 -17.90 14.67 0.46
C GLU A 41 -18.27 16.01 1.12
N ILE A 42 -17.29 16.72 1.68
CA ILE A 42 -17.48 17.91 2.52
C ILE A 42 -17.56 19.23 1.75
N ALA A 43 -17.40 19.22 0.43
CA ALA A 43 -17.44 20.40 -0.46
C ALA A 43 -16.43 21.52 -0.08
N ALA A 44 -15.26 21.19 0.46
CA ALA A 44 -14.25 22.14 0.92
C ALA A 44 -13.71 23.04 -0.20
N CYS A 45 -13.39 22.48 -1.38
CA CYS A 45 -12.69 23.21 -2.45
C CYS A 45 -13.59 24.10 -3.30
N ARG A 46 -14.90 23.91 -3.31
CA ARG A 46 -15.88 24.67 -4.12
C ARG A 46 -15.66 24.68 -5.64
N VAL A 47 -14.81 23.80 -6.17
CA VAL A 47 -14.55 23.70 -7.61
C VAL A 47 -15.72 23.02 -8.35
N CYS A 48 -16.44 22.14 -7.67
CA CYS A 48 -17.55 21.35 -8.24
C CYS A 48 -18.90 22.10 -8.29
N VAL A 49 -18.91 23.42 -8.23
CA VAL A 49 -20.16 24.20 -8.26
C VAL A 49 -20.89 24.06 -9.59
N VAL A 50 -22.23 24.07 -9.49
CA VAL A 50 -23.17 24.04 -10.61
C VAL A 50 -24.25 25.08 -10.40
N GLU A 51 -24.90 25.49 -11.47
CA GLU A 51 -26.08 26.39 -11.44
C GLU A 51 -27.36 25.56 -11.46
N LEU A 52 -28.23 25.85 -10.51
CA LEU A 52 -29.57 25.27 -10.46
C LEU A 52 -30.56 26.32 -10.98
N GLU A 53 -31.32 25.97 -12.01
CA GLU A 53 -32.31 26.89 -12.60
C GLU A 53 -33.30 27.38 -11.53
N GLY A 54 -33.61 28.67 -11.58
CA GLY A 54 -34.45 29.32 -10.59
C GLY A 54 -33.77 29.62 -9.25
N LYS A 55 -32.49 29.37 -9.09
CA LYS A 55 -31.70 29.74 -7.90
C LYS A 55 -30.61 30.75 -8.24
N GLU A 56 -30.51 31.78 -7.42
CA GLU A 56 -29.49 32.82 -7.58
C GLU A 56 -28.09 32.28 -7.20
N LYS A 57 -28.00 31.48 -6.16
CA LYS A 57 -26.73 30.95 -5.64
C LYS A 57 -26.33 29.65 -6.34
N LEU A 58 -25.03 29.51 -6.67
CA LEU A 58 -24.43 28.24 -7.11
C LEU A 58 -24.42 27.26 -5.95
N ILE A 59 -24.62 25.99 -6.26
CA ILE A 59 -24.55 24.88 -5.29
C ILE A 59 -23.40 23.93 -5.64
N THR A 60 -22.84 23.22 -4.66
CA THR A 60 -21.82 22.21 -4.87
C THR A 60 -22.46 20.90 -5.29
N SER A 61 -21.97 20.27 -6.36
CA SER A 61 -22.55 19.02 -6.87
C SER A 61 -22.17 17.79 -6.05
N CYS A 62 -21.04 17.81 -5.36
CA CYS A 62 -20.48 16.65 -4.67
C CYS A 62 -21.23 16.24 -3.38
N ASN A 63 -21.99 17.16 -2.76
CA ASN A 63 -22.72 16.93 -1.52
C ASN A 63 -24.20 17.36 -1.58
N ASN A 64 -24.69 17.72 -2.74
CA ASN A 64 -26.11 17.98 -2.96
C ASN A 64 -26.75 16.82 -3.72
N VAL A 65 -27.81 16.27 -3.15
CA VAL A 65 -28.58 15.15 -3.72
C VAL A 65 -29.45 15.65 -4.87
N ALA A 66 -29.50 14.89 -5.96
CA ALA A 66 -30.40 15.11 -7.09
C ALA A 66 -31.86 14.98 -6.63
N LYS A 67 -32.71 15.87 -7.08
CA LYS A 67 -34.16 15.87 -6.76
C LYS A 67 -34.97 15.95 -8.04
N GLU A 68 -36.20 15.47 -7.95
CA GLU A 68 -37.15 15.45 -9.07
C GLU A 68 -37.33 16.87 -9.69
N GLY A 69 -37.25 16.93 -11.02
CA GLY A 69 -37.44 18.13 -11.80
C GLY A 69 -36.32 19.16 -11.72
N MET A 70 -35.16 18.86 -11.11
CA MET A 70 -34.01 19.77 -11.13
C MET A 70 -33.51 20.01 -12.55
N VAL A 71 -33.26 21.27 -12.91
CA VAL A 71 -32.54 21.65 -14.13
C VAL A 71 -31.19 22.26 -13.74
N ILE A 72 -30.11 21.61 -14.17
CA ILE A 72 -28.75 21.91 -13.72
C ILE A 72 -27.87 22.26 -14.91
N HIS A 73 -27.09 23.31 -14.77
CA HIS A 73 -26.07 23.73 -15.72
C HIS A 73 -24.68 23.59 -15.10
N THR A 74 -23.87 22.70 -15.68
CA THR A 74 -22.53 22.40 -15.14
C THR A 74 -21.47 23.37 -15.65
N ASN A 75 -21.75 24.11 -16.73
CA ASN A 75 -20.75 24.95 -17.41
C ASN A 75 -21.32 26.30 -17.93
N SER A 76 -22.25 26.94 -17.20
CA SER A 76 -22.74 28.26 -17.54
C SER A 76 -21.65 29.35 -17.37
N PRO A 77 -21.79 30.56 -17.97
CA PRO A 77 -20.82 31.64 -17.78
C PRO A 77 -20.60 32.00 -16.30
N LYS A 78 -21.63 31.89 -15.49
CA LYS A 78 -21.59 32.13 -14.03
C LYS A 78 -20.75 31.06 -13.33
N VAL A 79 -20.97 29.77 -13.65
CA VAL A 79 -20.20 28.65 -13.13
C VAL A 79 -18.72 28.75 -13.52
N ARG A 80 -18.42 29.03 -14.81
CA ARG A 80 -17.04 29.19 -15.29
C ARG A 80 -16.28 30.28 -14.56
N ARG A 81 -16.91 31.47 -14.39
CA ARG A 81 -16.30 32.59 -13.68
C ARG A 81 -16.01 32.25 -12.22
N HIS A 82 -16.97 31.67 -11.51
CA HIS A 82 -16.81 31.29 -10.12
C HIS A 82 -15.70 30.23 -9.94
N ARG A 83 -15.73 29.20 -10.78
CA ARG A 83 -14.75 28.11 -10.75
C ARG A 83 -13.32 28.60 -11.01
N ARG A 84 -13.16 29.48 -12.03
CA ARG A 84 -11.88 30.10 -12.34
C ARG A 84 -11.34 30.89 -11.15
N THR A 85 -12.12 31.81 -10.60
CA THR A 85 -11.74 32.62 -9.41
C THR A 85 -11.36 31.72 -8.22
N THR A 86 -12.14 30.65 -7.98
CA THR A 86 -11.85 29.69 -6.89
C THR A 86 -10.49 29.02 -7.08
N VAL A 87 -10.16 28.57 -8.30
CA VAL A 87 -8.88 27.91 -8.58
C VAL A 87 -7.72 28.91 -8.53
N GLU A 88 -7.89 30.13 -9.03
CA GLU A 88 -6.91 31.24 -8.91
C GLU A 88 -6.59 31.55 -7.43
N LEU A 89 -7.60 31.56 -6.55
CA LEU A 89 -7.41 31.73 -5.10
C LEU A 89 -6.67 30.52 -4.48
N ILE A 90 -6.94 29.31 -4.91
CA ILE A 90 -6.20 28.12 -4.46
C ILE A 90 -4.73 28.23 -4.89
N LEU A 91 -4.48 28.61 -6.14
CA LEU A 91 -3.13 28.76 -6.70
C LEU A 91 -2.34 29.89 -5.99
N SER A 92 -3.00 30.95 -5.53
CA SER A 92 -2.32 32.03 -4.78
C SER A 92 -1.77 31.59 -3.43
N GLN A 93 -2.20 30.43 -2.91
CA GLN A 93 -1.68 29.83 -1.67
C GLN A 93 -0.91 28.53 -1.92
N HIS A 94 -0.59 28.23 -3.17
CA HIS A 94 0.09 27.01 -3.56
C HIS A 94 1.44 27.31 -4.20
N ASP A 95 2.48 26.60 -3.78
CA ASP A 95 3.80 26.67 -4.43
C ASP A 95 3.74 25.97 -5.78
N CYS A 96 3.71 26.78 -6.85
CA CYS A 96 3.55 26.33 -8.23
C CYS A 96 4.86 25.87 -8.89
N GLU A 97 5.91 25.53 -8.13
CA GLU A 97 7.14 24.93 -8.66
C GLU A 97 6.87 23.49 -9.18
N CYS A 98 6.13 23.38 -10.27
CA CYS A 98 5.66 22.10 -10.79
C CYS A 98 6.78 21.20 -11.32
N VAL A 99 7.86 21.76 -11.86
CA VAL A 99 8.97 21.00 -12.49
C VAL A 99 9.66 20.09 -11.47
N THR A 100 9.83 20.56 -10.24
CA THR A 100 10.48 19.80 -9.14
C THR A 100 9.48 19.08 -8.25
N CYS A 101 8.19 19.14 -8.55
CA CYS A 101 7.13 18.55 -7.74
C CYS A 101 7.03 17.03 -7.96
N SER A 102 6.87 16.27 -6.88
CA SER A 102 6.65 14.81 -6.95
C SER A 102 5.38 14.39 -7.71
N ARG A 103 4.46 15.32 -7.94
CA ARG A 103 3.20 15.13 -8.70
C ARG A 103 3.25 15.81 -10.08
N SER A 104 4.41 16.22 -10.58
CA SER A 104 4.54 16.79 -11.93
C SER A 104 3.99 15.83 -12.98
N GLY A 105 3.11 16.32 -13.86
CA GLY A 105 2.43 15.51 -14.87
C GLY A 105 1.28 14.62 -14.36
N ASN A 106 1.11 14.49 -13.04
CA ASN A 106 0.03 13.72 -12.42
C ASN A 106 -0.54 14.49 -11.21
N CYS A 107 -1.03 15.71 -11.43
CA CYS A 107 -1.55 16.61 -10.40
C CYS A 107 -2.93 17.13 -10.77
N SER A 108 -3.94 16.83 -9.92
CA SER A 108 -5.33 17.25 -10.18
C SER A 108 -5.49 18.76 -10.23
N LEU A 109 -4.71 19.51 -9.42
CA LEU A 109 -4.75 20.99 -9.46
C LEU A 109 -4.19 21.52 -10.78
N GLN A 110 -3.08 20.95 -11.27
CA GLN A 110 -2.49 21.33 -12.55
C GLN A 110 -3.46 21.04 -13.70
N THR A 111 -4.10 19.88 -13.72
CA THR A 111 -5.11 19.53 -14.73
C THR A 111 -6.27 20.52 -14.71
N VAL A 112 -6.86 20.78 -13.54
CA VAL A 112 -8.01 21.71 -13.41
C VAL A 112 -7.62 23.14 -13.82
N ALA A 113 -6.41 23.61 -13.47
CA ALA A 113 -5.92 24.93 -13.86
C ALA A 113 -5.74 25.05 -15.39
N ASN A 114 -5.18 24.00 -16.02
CA ASN A 114 -5.03 23.94 -17.49
C ASN A 114 -6.41 23.92 -18.19
N ASP A 115 -7.35 23.09 -17.73
CA ASP A 115 -8.70 23.00 -18.29
C ASP A 115 -9.47 24.33 -18.21
N LEU A 116 -9.18 25.15 -17.19
CA LEU A 116 -9.77 26.48 -17.02
C LEU A 116 -8.97 27.58 -17.74
N ASN A 117 -7.91 27.21 -18.46
CA ASN A 117 -7.02 28.14 -19.14
C ASN A 117 -6.49 29.25 -18.22
N ILE A 118 -6.05 28.88 -17.01
CA ILE A 118 -5.45 29.82 -16.06
C ILE A 118 -3.95 29.91 -16.39
N ILE A 119 -3.53 31.09 -16.88
CA ILE A 119 -2.13 31.38 -17.24
C ILE A 119 -1.50 32.38 -16.26
N ASP A 120 -2.32 33.18 -15.59
CA ASP A 120 -1.89 34.19 -14.62
C ASP A 120 -2.66 34.04 -13.30
N ILE A 121 -2.02 34.36 -12.19
CA ILE A 121 -2.63 34.39 -10.86
C ILE A 121 -2.79 35.85 -10.46
N PRO A 122 -4.04 36.42 -10.50
CA PRO A 122 -4.25 37.84 -10.25
C PRO A 122 -4.21 38.23 -8.76
N PHE A 123 -4.09 37.22 -7.88
CA PHE A 123 -4.06 37.42 -6.42
C PHE A 123 -2.64 37.41 -5.89
N LYS A 124 -2.36 38.15 -4.81
CA LYS A 124 -1.08 38.13 -4.13
C LYS A 124 -0.80 36.70 -3.62
N MET A 125 0.39 36.20 -3.93
CA MET A 125 0.80 34.90 -3.44
C MET A 125 1.21 34.99 -1.97
N GLU A 126 0.60 34.12 -1.14
CA GLU A 126 0.90 33.97 0.28
C GLU A 126 1.09 32.50 0.60
N ILE A 127 2.35 32.05 0.51
CA ILE A 127 2.71 30.64 0.68
C ILE A 127 3.18 30.38 2.10
N GLU A 128 2.49 29.50 2.78
CA GLU A 128 2.84 29.03 4.12
C GLU A 128 3.88 27.89 4.01
N ARG A 129 4.99 28.01 4.77
CA ARG A 129 6.00 26.99 4.89
C ARG A 129 6.16 26.60 6.35
N GLN A 130 5.89 25.34 6.68
CA GLN A 130 6.09 24.79 8.02
C GLN A 130 7.25 23.77 8.01
N PRO A 131 8.04 23.71 9.10
CA PRO A 131 9.10 22.70 9.22
C PRO A 131 8.52 21.30 9.22
N TRP A 132 9.29 20.34 8.70
CA TRP A 132 8.97 18.92 8.69
C TRP A 132 10.23 18.10 8.80
N ASN A 133 10.20 16.98 9.54
CA ASN A 133 11.32 16.06 9.60
C ASN A 133 11.46 15.33 8.25
N LYS A 134 12.60 15.57 7.58
CA LYS A 134 12.88 15.00 6.25
C LYS A 134 13.41 13.56 6.31
N GLU A 135 13.84 13.11 7.49
CA GLU A 135 14.28 11.72 7.70
C GLU A 135 13.10 10.76 7.88
N PHE A 136 11.94 11.27 8.26
CA PHE A 136 10.75 10.46 8.40
C PHE A 136 10.26 9.93 7.03
N PRO A 137 9.81 8.67 6.90
CA PRO A 137 9.41 8.09 5.61
C PRO A 137 8.26 8.80 4.89
N LEU A 138 7.41 9.51 5.65
CA LEU A 138 6.32 10.34 5.12
C LEU A 138 6.72 11.80 5.19
N ILE A 139 6.79 12.46 4.03
CA ILE A 139 7.13 13.87 3.91
C ILE A 139 5.86 14.70 3.66
N ARG A 140 5.73 15.80 4.41
CA ARG A 140 4.69 16.82 4.21
C ARG A 140 5.32 18.14 3.77
N ASP A 141 4.79 18.71 2.71
CA ASP A 141 5.09 20.04 2.22
C ASP A 141 3.85 20.93 2.34
N SER A 142 3.80 21.79 3.37
CA SER A 142 2.66 22.67 3.63
C SER A 142 2.44 23.70 2.52
N SER A 143 3.50 24.09 1.80
CA SER A 143 3.44 25.06 0.71
C SER A 143 2.61 24.58 -0.49
N LYS A 144 2.47 23.25 -0.62
CA LYS A 144 1.68 22.60 -1.70
C LYS A 144 0.28 22.16 -1.23
N CYS A 145 -0.07 22.39 0.05
CA CYS A 145 -1.36 21.94 0.58
C CYS A 145 -2.51 22.84 0.14
N ILE A 146 -3.52 22.28 -0.54
CA ILE A 146 -4.74 22.97 -0.97
C ILE A 146 -5.89 22.83 0.04
N LYS A 147 -5.63 22.32 1.24
CA LYS A 147 -6.59 22.24 2.35
C LYS A 147 -7.88 21.48 1.99
N CYS A 148 -7.75 20.43 1.15
CA CYS A 148 -8.88 19.65 0.63
C CYS A 148 -9.45 18.64 1.63
N MET A 149 -8.80 18.39 2.75
CA MET A 149 -9.16 17.46 3.84
C MET A 149 -9.16 15.97 3.45
N ARG A 150 -8.70 15.57 2.26
CA ARG A 150 -8.69 14.15 1.88
C ARG A 150 -7.83 13.30 2.82
N CYS A 151 -6.62 13.78 3.20
CA CYS A 151 -5.74 13.07 4.14
C CYS A 151 -6.35 12.92 5.54
N VAL A 152 -7.09 13.93 6.02
CA VAL A 152 -7.82 13.86 7.29
C VAL A 152 -8.88 12.76 7.23
N GLN A 153 -9.74 12.82 6.22
CA GLN A 153 -10.90 11.91 6.11
C GLN A 153 -10.48 10.45 5.82
N VAL A 154 -9.46 10.22 4.99
CA VAL A 154 -8.99 8.85 4.74
C VAL A 154 -8.32 8.26 5.97
N CYS A 155 -7.54 9.06 6.71
CA CYS A 155 -6.88 8.62 7.93
C CYS A 155 -7.88 8.30 9.05
N GLU A 156 -8.95 9.09 9.17
CA GLU A 156 -9.99 8.89 10.17
C GLU A 156 -10.96 7.76 9.78
N LYS A 157 -11.57 7.85 8.58
CA LYS A 157 -12.67 6.94 8.20
C LYS A 157 -12.21 5.57 7.72
N VAL A 158 -11.09 5.52 6.97
CA VAL A 158 -10.61 4.26 6.39
C VAL A 158 -9.61 3.57 7.32
N GLN A 159 -8.72 4.35 7.94
CA GLN A 159 -7.66 3.80 8.78
C GLN A 159 -7.96 3.86 10.29
N GLY A 160 -8.94 4.66 10.70
CA GLY A 160 -9.32 4.77 12.11
C GLY A 160 -8.23 5.35 13.03
N LEU A 161 -7.27 6.14 12.47
CA LEU A 161 -6.10 6.62 13.21
C LEU A 161 -6.19 8.10 13.62
N GLY A 162 -6.78 8.98 12.78
CA GLY A 162 -6.91 10.40 13.09
C GLY A 162 -5.57 11.13 13.27
N VAL A 163 -4.55 10.78 12.48
CA VAL A 163 -3.21 11.42 12.53
C VAL A 163 -3.24 12.88 12.07
N TRP A 164 -4.10 13.19 11.10
CA TRP A 164 -4.20 14.51 10.48
C TRP A 164 -5.42 15.28 11.01
N ASP A 165 -5.25 16.56 11.26
CA ASP A 165 -6.35 17.44 11.65
C ASP A 165 -6.19 18.85 11.06
N VAL A 166 -7.23 19.66 11.19
CA VAL A 166 -7.27 21.06 10.79
C VAL A 166 -6.74 21.93 11.91
N GLU A 167 -5.75 22.75 11.59
CA GLU A 167 -5.17 23.72 12.51
C GLU A 167 -5.43 25.16 12.01
N GLY A 168 -5.63 26.08 12.93
CA GLY A 168 -5.89 27.49 12.63
C GLY A 168 -7.28 27.77 12.08
N THR A 169 -7.54 29.04 11.76
CA THR A 169 -8.83 29.52 11.24
C THR A 169 -8.65 30.55 10.15
N GLY A 170 -9.63 30.67 9.23
CA GLY A 170 -9.61 31.62 8.13
C GLY A 170 -8.42 31.39 7.18
N SER A 171 -7.70 32.45 6.86
CA SER A 171 -6.52 32.36 5.96
C SER A 171 -5.35 31.56 6.56
N ARG A 172 -5.31 31.38 7.88
CA ARG A 172 -4.30 30.61 8.59
C ARG A 172 -4.65 29.13 8.73
N THR A 173 -5.76 28.69 8.16
CA THR A 173 -6.11 27.27 8.16
C THR A 173 -5.05 26.45 7.47
N THR A 174 -4.58 25.41 8.12
CA THR A 174 -3.64 24.41 7.56
C THR A 174 -4.05 23.00 7.98
N ILE A 175 -3.48 21.99 7.33
CA ILE A 175 -3.62 20.60 7.76
C ILE A 175 -2.31 20.19 8.42
N ASN A 176 -2.38 19.73 9.66
CA ASN A 176 -1.21 19.35 10.43
C ASN A 176 -1.46 18.05 11.20
N VAL A 177 -0.46 17.60 11.95
CA VAL A 177 -0.60 16.45 12.85
C VAL A 177 -1.53 16.83 14.00
N ALA A 178 -2.50 15.97 14.29
CA ALA A 178 -3.51 16.23 15.31
C ALA A 178 -2.88 16.43 16.71
N GLY A 179 -3.44 17.39 17.47
CA GLY A 179 -3.01 17.67 18.85
C GLY A 179 -1.67 18.42 18.95
N HIS A 180 -1.24 19.14 17.92
CA HIS A 180 0.04 19.86 17.86
C HIS A 180 1.27 18.96 18.11
N ARG A 181 1.17 17.67 17.83
CA ARG A 181 2.26 16.71 17.93
C ARG A 181 3.17 16.77 16.69
N THR A 182 4.37 16.25 16.81
CA THR A 182 5.20 15.90 15.65
C THR A 182 4.69 14.60 15.02
N ILE A 183 5.14 14.27 13.81
CA ILE A 183 4.72 13.03 13.14
C ILE A 183 5.30 11.80 13.84
N GLU A 184 6.45 11.91 14.47
CA GLU A 184 7.11 10.86 15.25
C GLU A 184 6.32 10.55 16.55
N GLU A 185 5.69 11.56 17.14
CA GLU A 185 4.85 11.40 18.34
C GLU A 185 3.46 10.88 18.02
N ALA A 186 3.05 10.94 16.75
CA ALA A 186 1.76 10.46 16.31
C ALA A 186 1.76 8.93 16.11
N ASP A 187 0.62 8.29 16.37
CA ASP A 187 0.44 6.86 16.11
C ASP A 187 0.22 6.59 14.60
N CYS A 188 1.13 7.12 13.77
CA CYS A 188 1.08 6.96 12.33
C CYS A 188 1.50 5.55 11.94
N ALA A 189 0.63 4.80 11.27
CA ALA A 189 0.93 3.45 10.78
C ALA A 189 1.79 3.44 9.49
N LEU A 190 2.18 4.60 8.94
CA LEU A 190 2.92 4.71 7.68
C LEU A 190 2.27 3.96 6.49
N CYS A 191 0.97 3.74 6.54
CA CYS A 191 0.22 3.06 5.47
C CYS A 191 0.25 3.81 4.13
N GLY A 192 0.54 5.14 4.15
CA GLY A 192 0.66 5.97 2.95
C GLY A 192 -0.67 6.28 2.25
N GLN A 193 -1.83 5.94 2.82
CA GLN A 193 -3.13 6.23 2.22
C GLN A 193 -3.39 7.73 2.08
N CYS A 194 -2.86 8.55 2.97
CA CYS A 194 -2.89 10.00 2.84
C CYS A 194 -2.08 10.52 1.63
N ILE A 195 -1.02 9.80 1.20
CA ILE A 195 -0.23 10.13 0.01
C ILE A 195 -1.00 9.81 -1.25
N THR A 196 -1.56 8.59 -1.35
CA THR A 196 -2.29 8.13 -2.54
C THR A 196 -3.55 8.94 -2.80
N HIS A 197 -4.18 9.46 -1.76
CA HIS A 197 -5.37 10.29 -1.86
C HIS A 197 -5.09 11.80 -1.95
N CYS A 198 -3.85 12.26 -1.79
CA CYS A 198 -3.49 13.67 -1.95
C CYS A 198 -3.58 14.08 -3.43
N PRO A 199 -4.42 15.08 -3.79
CA PRO A 199 -4.60 15.48 -5.19
C PRO A 199 -3.43 16.32 -5.75
N VAL A 200 -2.49 16.68 -4.87
CA VAL A 200 -1.31 17.50 -5.16
C VAL A 200 -0.04 16.91 -4.52
N GLY A 201 1.10 17.56 -4.66
CA GLY A 201 2.38 17.10 -4.10
C GLY A 201 2.62 17.45 -2.62
N ALA A 202 1.56 17.73 -1.82
CA ALA A 202 1.72 18.12 -0.42
C ALA A 202 2.15 16.96 0.50
N LEU A 203 1.84 15.72 0.13
CA LEU A 203 2.26 14.52 0.84
C LEU A 203 3.00 13.60 -0.15
N ARG A 204 4.16 13.13 0.25
CA ARG A 204 4.99 12.23 -0.55
C ARG A 204 5.80 11.28 0.33
N VAL A 205 6.38 10.28 -0.29
CA VAL A 205 7.37 9.40 0.34
C VAL A 205 8.72 10.11 0.39
N ARG A 206 9.56 9.83 1.38
CA ARG A 206 10.99 10.16 1.37
C ARG A 206 11.63 9.48 0.15
N ASP A 207 12.50 10.19 -0.55
CA ASP A 207 13.20 9.67 -1.73
C ASP A 207 14.54 9.07 -1.30
N ASP A 208 14.69 7.75 -1.43
CA ASP A 208 15.89 7.01 -1.05
C ASP A 208 16.63 6.46 -2.30
N THR A 209 16.35 6.98 -3.49
CA THR A 209 16.95 6.50 -4.74
C THR A 209 18.44 6.81 -4.86
N GLU A 210 18.90 7.92 -4.26
CA GLU A 210 20.31 8.31 -4.26
C GLU A 210 21.18 7.31 -3.51
N ASP A 211 20.66 6.71 -2.43
CA ASP A 211 21.40 5.69 -1.65
C ASP A 211 21.73 4.47 -2.53
N ILE A 212 20.81 4.10 -3.43
CA ILE A 212 21.02 2.99 -4.36
C ILE A 212 22.06 3.35 -5.41
N TRP A 213 21.98 4.57 -5.99
CA TRP A 213 22.97 5.02 -6.98
C TRP A 213 24.38 5.09 -6.37
N ASN A 214 24.49 5.54 -5.12
CA ASN A 214 25.75 5.57 -4.39
C ASN A 214 26.27 4.15 -4.13
N ALA A 215 25.41 3.20 -3.75
CA ALA A 215 25.81 1.82 -3.54
C ALA A 215 26.25 1.13 -4.84
N ILE A 216 25.58 1.38 -5.96
CA ILE A 216 25.98 0.86 -7.29
C ILE A 216 27.33 1.43 -7.73
N ALA A 217 27.63 2.67 -7.39
CA ALA A 217 28.89 3.31 -7.72
C ALA A 217 30.07 2.91 -6.80
N ASP A 218 29.78 2.26 -5.67
CA ASP A 218 30.81 1.82 -4.69
C ASP A 218 31.35 0.44 -5.09
N PRO A 219 32.64 0.33 -5.50
CA PRO A 219 33.24 -0.94 -5.92
C PRO A 219 33.41 -1.97 -4.79
N ASP A 220 33.32 -1.53 -3.52
CA ASP A 220 33.41 -2.42 -2.36
C ASP A 220 32.05 -3.04 -1.99
N LYS A 221 30.96 -2.62 -2.63
CA LYS A 221 29.60 -3.16 -2.43
C LYS A 221 29.22 -4.15 -3.52
N ILE A 222 28.43 -5.12 -3.13
CA ILE A 222 27.70 -6.04 -4.00
C ILE A 222 26.23 -5.71 -3.80
N VAL A 223 25.62 -5.08 -4.77
CA VAL A 223 24.24 -4.61 -4.68
C VAL A 223 23.27 -5.72 -5.05
N VAL A 224 22.42 -6.09 -4.11
CA VAL A 224 21.45 -7.19 -4.24
C VAL A 224 20.04 -6.64 -4.07
N ALA A 225 19.19 -6.78 -5.08
CA ALA A 225 17.83 -6.26 -5.05
C ALA A 225 16.78 -7.37 -4.99
N GLN A 226 15.69 -7.10 -4.25
CA GLN A 226 14.47 -7.90 -4.28
C GLN A 226 13.28 -7.07 -4.74
N VAL A 227 12.31 -7.70 -5.42
CA VAL A 227 11.10 -7.07 -5.94
C VAL A 227 9.86 -7.74 -5.36
N ALA A 228 9.06 -6.97 -4.60
CA ALA A 228 7.84 -7.50 -3.98
C ALA A 228 6.77 -7.90 -5.02
N PRO A 229 5.96 -8.94 -4.73
CA PRO A 229 4.94 -9.45 -5.66
C PRO A 229 3.98 -8.37 -6.18
N ALA A 230 3.53 -7.45 -5.32
CA ALA A 230 2.60 -6.40 -5.71
C ALA A 230 3.21 -5.32 -6.63
N VAL A 231 4.53 -5.20 -6.72
CA VAL A 231 5.19 -4.22 -7.62
C VAL A 231 4.91 -4.56 -9.09
N ARG A 232 4.96 -5.85 -9.45
CA ARG A 232 4.70 -6.32 -10.83
C ARG A 232 3.33 -5.97 -11.37
N THR A 233 2.34 -5.77 -10.47
CA THR A 233 0.97 -5.45 -10.89
C THR A 233 0.76 -3.99 -11.26
N ALA A 234 1.73 -3.11 -10.99
CA ALA A 234 1.53 -1.67 -11.06
C ALA A 234 2.64 -0.85 -11.74
N TRP A 235 3.90 -1.34 -11.78
CA TRP A 235 5.00 -0.55 -12.35
C TRP A 235 4.79 -0.16 -13.81
N GLY A 236 4.15 -1.04 -14.59
CA GLY A 236 3.85 -0.81 -16.01
C GLY A 236 2.84 0.30 -16.26
N GLU A 237 2.01 0.67 -15.26
CA GLU A 237 1.00 1.72 -15.38
C GLU A 237 1.60 3.09 -15.73
N GLU A 238 2.79 3.39 -15.22
CA GLU A 238 3.55 4.63 -15.50
C GLU A 238 4.12 4.69 -16.92
N PHE A 239 4.14 3.57 -17.62
CA PHE A 239 4.68 3.42 -18.98
C PHE A 239 3.60 3.03 -20.00
N GLY A 240 2.36 2.82 -19.56
CA GLY A 240 1.26 2.38 -20.42
C GLY A 240 1.37 0.94 -20.92
N LEU A 241 2.12 0.08 -20.20
CA LEU A 241 2.26 -1.33 -20.53
C LEU A 241 0.99 -2.11 -20.18
N SER A 242 0.68 -3.10 -21.00
CA SER A 242 -0.34 -4.12 -20.66
C SER A 242 0.13 -5.04 -19.53
N ASP A 243 -0.79 -5.80 -18.95
CA ASP A 243 -0.48 -6.74 -17.87
C ASP A 243 0.53 -7.82 -18.29
N ASP A 244 0.41 -8.29 -19.52
CA ASP A 244 1.31 -9.32 -20.09
C ASP A 244 2.71 -8.76 -20.39
N GLU A 245 2.83 -7.45 -20.62
CA GLU A 245 4.11 -6.78 -20.85
C GLU A 245 4.81 -6.37 -19.56
N ALA A 246 4.06 -6.15 -18.48
CA ALA A 246 4.57 -5.64 -17.21
C ALA A 246 5.07 -6.77 -16.28
N THR A 247 5.88 -7.68 -16.78
CA THR A 247 6.39 -8.84 -16.03
C THR A 247 7.41 -8.46 -14.94
N VAL A 248 7.62 -9.32 -13.96
CA VAL A 248 8.67 -9.15 -12.94
C VAL A 248 10.06 -9.27 -13.58
N GLY A 249 10.24 -10.16 -14.56
CA GLY A 249 11.53 -10.36 -15.24
C GLY A 249 12.03 -9.09 -15.93
N LYS A 250 11.14 -8.27 -16.48
CA LYS A 250 11.51 -6.95 -17.01
C LYS A 250 11.97 -5.96 -15.92
N ILE A 251 11.40 -6.04 -14.72
CA ILE A 251 11.89 -5.24 -13.58
C ILE A 251 13.30 -5.70 -13.20
N LEU A 252 13.55 -7.01 -13.16
CA LEU A 252 14.86 -7.57 -12.86
C LEU A 252 15.89 -7.14 -13.91
N ASP A 253 15.55 -7.19 -15.21
CA ASP A 253 16.44 -6.70 -16.29
C ASP A 253 16.72 -5.19 -16.17
N ALA A 254 15.71 -4.38 -15.81
CA ALA A 254 15.91 -2.95 -15.56
C ALA A 254 16.90 -2.70 -14.40
N LEU A 255 16.77 -3.43 -13.29
CA LEU A 255 17.68 -3.34 -12.15
C LEU A 255 19.11 -3.75 -12.55
N LYS A 256 19.26 -4.84 -13.30
CA LYS A 256 20.58 -5.26 -13.83
C LYS A 256 21.20 -4.20 -14.73
N ARG A 257 20.42 -3.60 -15.63
CA ARG A 257 20.92 -2.51 -16.52
C ARG A 257 21.29 -1.23 -15.76
N MET A 258 20.69 -0.99 -14.60
CA MET A 258 21.09 0.11 -13.72
C MET A 258 22.38 -0.16 -12.93
N GLY A 259 22.87 -1.40 -12.93
CA GLY A 259 24.11 -1.79 -12.28
C GLY A 259 23.95 -2.61 -11.00
N VAL A 260 22.74 -3.13 -10.71
CA VAL A 260 22.51 -4.08 -9.61
C VAL A 260 23.21 -5.41 -9.95
N ASP A 261 24.02 -5.94 -9.03
CA ASP A 261 24.79 -7.17 -9.25
C ASP A 261 23.89 -8.42 -9.26
N TYR A 262 22.93 -8.50 -8.34
CA TYR A 262 21.97 -9.61 -8.25
C TYR A 262 20.56 -9.09 -8.04
N ALA A 263 19.61 -9.65 -8.80
CA ALA A 263 18.21 -9.26 -8.76
C ALA A 263 17.30 -10.47 -8.57
N PHE A 264 16.42 -10.40 -7.57
CA PHE A 264 15.57 -11.50 -7.11
C PHE A 264 14.10 -11.11 -7.03
N ASP A 265 13.23 -12.10 -7.14
CA ASP A 265 11.82 -12.00 -6.80
C ASP A 265 11.61 -12.31 -5.30
N THR A 266 10.95 -11.43 -4.58
CA THR A 266 10.61 -11.64 -3.15
C THR A 266 9.67 -12.85 -2.94
N THR A 267 9.10 -13.44 -3.99
CA THR A 267 8.29 -14.66 -3.89
C THR A 267 9.05 -15.81 -3.22
N PHE A 268 10.36 -15.91 -3.46
CA PHE A 268 11.20 -16.87 -2.76
C PHE A 268 11.14 -16.70 -1.22
N SER A 269 11.37 -15.48 -0.73
CA SER A 269 11.34 -15.22 0.72
C SER A 269 9.91 -15.20 1.29
N ALA A 270 8.89 -14.95 0.46
CA ALA A 270 7.50 -15.15 0.85
C ALA A 270 7.21 -16.64 1.11
N ASP A 271 7.68 -17.53 0.24
CA ASP A 271 7.59 -18.98 0.45
C ASP A 271 8.35 -19.42 1.71
N LEU A 272 9.54 -18.86 1.95
CA LEU A 272 10.30 -19.10 3.17
C LEU A 272 9.53 -18.64 4.43
N THR A 273 8.90 -17.47 4.37
CA THR A 273 8.05 -16.96 5.48
C THR A 273 6.90 -17.92 5.76
N ILE A 274 6.23 -18.44 4.73
CA ILE A 274 5.12 -19.40 4.91
C ILE A 274 5.60 -20.70 5.55
N MET A 275 6.79 -21.18 5.21
CA MET A 275 7.34 -22.38 5.85
C MET A 275 7.58 -22.16 7.34
N GLU A 276 8.10 -21.00 7.75
CA GLU A 276 8.31 -20.66 9.16
C GLU A 276 7.00 -20.35 9.88
N GLU A 277 6.18 -19.42 9.36
CA GLU A 277 4.93 -18.96 9.99
C GLU A 277 3.86 -20.06 10.03
N GLY A 278 3.72 -20.84 8.95
CA GLY A 278 2.79 -21.98 8.92
C GLY A 278 3.17 -23.08 9.90
N THR A 279 4.47 -23.32 10.08
CA THR A 279 4.98 -24.27 11.11
C THR A 279 4.77 -23.72 12.52
N GLU A 280 5.00 -22.42 12.76
CA GLU A 280 4.70 -21.74 14.03
C GLU A 280 3.21 -21.86 14.37
N PHE A 281 2.34 -21.54 13.40
CA PHE A 281 0.89 -21.65 13.57
C PHE A 281 0.48 -23.06 14.00
N LEU A 282 0.94 -24.09 13.32
CA LEU A 282 0.64 -25.47 13.66
C LEU A 282 1.12 -25.86 15.07
N HIS A 283 2.31 -25.43 15.47
CA HIS A 283 2.84 -25.70 16.81
C HIS A 283 1.94 -25.04 17.89
N ARG A 284 1.61 -23.77 17.73
CA ARG A 284 0.76 -23.02 18.67
C ARG A 284 -0.68 -23.57 18.71
N PHE A 285 -1.22 -23.93 17.55
CA PHE A 285 -2.55 -24.51 17.43
C PHE A 285 -2.64 -25.87 18.11
N THR A 286 -1.71 -26.78 17.84
CA THR A 286 -1.68 -28.13 18.45
C THR A 286 -1.36 -28.11 19.93
N ALA A 287 -0.57 -27.14 20.40
CA ALA A 287 -0.31 -26.91 21.83
C ALA A 287 -1.53 -26.32 22.57
N GLY A 288 -2.56 -25.89 21.84
CA GLY A 288 -3.77 -25.30 22.41
C GLY A 288 -3.59 -23.86 22.91
N GLU A 289 -2.56 -23.16 22.47
CA GLU A 289 -2.24 -21.78 22.84
C GLU A 289 -3.22 -20.77 22.22
N LEU A 290 -3.91 -21.16 21.13
CA LEU A 290 -4.80 -20.28 20.38
C LEU A 290 -6.27 -20.34 20.85
N LYS A 291 -6.57 -21.06 21.93
CA LYS A 291 -7.95 -21.24 22.44
C LYS A 291 -8.61 -19.96 22.93
N GLU A 292 -7.85 -19.02 23.45
CA GLU A 292 -8.40 -17.77 23.98
C GLU A 292 -8.22 -16.60 23.01
N ARG A 293 -7.13 -16.59 22.25
CA ARG A 293 -6.77 -15.52 21.33
C ARG A 293 -6.09 -16.07 20.08
N PRO A 294 -6.35 -15.48 18.90
CA PRO A 294 -5.75 -15.94 17.65
C PRO A 294 -4.27 -15.62 17.58
N MET A 295 -3.54 -16.32 16.71
CA MET A 295 -2.28 -15.86 16.18
C MET A 295 -2.55 -14.83 15.08
N PHE A 296 -1.80 -13.72 15.06
CA PHE A 296 -1.85 -12.71 14.01
C PHE A 296 -0.61 -12.80 13.11
N THR A 297 -0.78 -12.57 11.81
CA THR A 297 0.36 -12.39 10.89
C THR A 297 1.21 -11.17 11.28
N SER A 298 2.50 -11.17 10.96
CA SER A 298 3.45 -10.11 11.32
C SER A 298 4.15 -9.44 10.13
N CYS A 299 3.86 -9.85 8.90
CA CYS A 299 4.57 -9.37 7.71
C CYS A 299 4.26 -7.91 7.31
N CYS A 300 3.18 -7.30 7.84
CA CYS A 300 2.77 -5.93 7.52
C CYS A 300 3.24 -4.94 8.60
N PRO A 301 4.26 -4.08 8.35
CA PRO A 301 4.77 -3.15 9.36
C PRO A 301 3.77 -2.07 9.76
N GLY A 302 2.88 -1.65 8.86
CA GLY A 302 1.81 -0.72 9.22
C GLY A 302 0.82 -1.33 10.22
N TRP A 303 0.56 -2.63 10.12
CA TRP A 303 -0.20 -3.38 11.11
C TRP A 303 0.56 -3.50 12.44
N LEU A 304 1.85 -3.82 12.40
CA LEU A 304 2.68 -3.90 13.60
C LEU A 304 2.69 -2.58 14.38
N ARG A 305 2.81 -1.44 13.70
CA ARG A 305 2.71 -0.12 14.33
C ARG A 305 1.34 0.09 14.98
N PHE A 306 0.28 -0.28 14.28
CA PHE A 306 -1.08 -0.13 14.77
C PHE A 306 -1.35 -0.98 16.02
N ILE A 307 -1.01 -2.28 16.01
CA ILE A 307 -1.29 -3.17 17.15
C ILE A 307 -0.45 -2.78 18.37
N LYS A 308 0.81 -2.39 18.16
CA LYS A 308 1.70 -1.96 19.25
C LYS A 308 1.22 -0.66 19.91
N SER A 309 0.70 0.30 19.14
CA SER A 309 0.21 1.58 19.67
C SER A 309 -1.20 1.50 20.25
N GLN A 310 -2.11 0.77 19.60
CA GLN A 310 -3.54 0.77 19.94
C GLN A 310 -3.98 -0.44 20.77
N TYR A 311 -3.31 -1.59 20.62
CA TYR A 311 -3.66 -2.85 21.28
C TYR A 311 -2.41 -3.57 21.85
N PRO A 312 -1.60 -2.91 22.72
CA PRO A 312 -0.32 -3.45 23.19
C PRO A 312 -0.42 -4.81 23.90
N HIS A 313 -1.58 -5.11 24.50
CA HIS A 313 -1.84 -6.39 25.16
C HIS A 313 -1.97 -7.58 24.19
N LEU A 314 -2.12 -7.33 22.88
CA LEU A 314 -2.21 -8.36 21.85
C LEU A 314 -0.88 -8.63 21.13
N VAL A 315 0.17 -7.86 21.40
CA VAL A 315 1.46 -7.98 20.69
C VAL A 315 2.07 -9.38 20.80
N ARG A 316 1.85 -10.07 21.92
CA ARG A 316 2.32 -11.47 22.11
C ARG A 316 1.62 -12.49 21.22
N GLN A 317 0.51 -12.10 20.58
CA GLN A 317 -0.24 -12.94 19.65
C GLN A 317 0.27 -12.85 18.22
N LEU A 318 1.19 -11.91 17.93
CA LEU A 318 1.83 -11.83 16.63
C LEU A 318 2.69 -13.07 16.35
N SER A 319 2.75 -13.46 15.07
CA SER A 319 3.76 -14.41 14.61
C SER A 319 5.16 -13.86 14.86
N THR A 320 6.09 -14.71 15.23
CA THR A 320 7.49 -14.34 15.42
C THR A 320 8.28 -14.31 14.12
N ALA A 321 7.72 -14.84 13.03
CA ALA A 321 8.37 -14.84 11.72
C ALA A 321 8.63 -13.42 11.22
N LYS A 322 9.85 -13.16 10.73
CA LYS A 322 10.19 -11.90 10.04
C LYS A 322 9.35 -11.77 8.77
N SER A 323 9.15 -10.54 8.30
CA SER A 323 8.51 -10.33 7.00
C SER A 323 9.37 -10.87 5.84
N PRO A 324 8.78 -11.19 4.67
CA PRO A 324 9.55 -11.62 3.50
C PRO A 324 10.71 -10.68 3.14
N GLN A 325 10.52 -9.35 3.33
CA GLN A 325 11.57 -8.36 3.13
C GLN A 325 12.78 -8.64 4.04
N GLN A 326 12.53 -8.83 5.33
CA GLN A 326 13.60 -9.01 6.32
C GLN A 326 14.19 -10.42 6.25
N MET A 327 13.38 -11.45 5.94
CA MET A 327 13.92 -12.80 5.69
C MET A 327 14.88 -12.80 4.50
N PHE A 328 14.52 -12.10 3.41
CA PHE A 328 15.43 -11.95 2.27
C PHE A 328 16.75 -11.32 2.70
N GLY A 329 16.71 -10.18 3.40
CA GLY A 329 17.92 -9.49 3.86
C GLY A 329 18.79 -10.37 4.75
N ALA A 330 18.19 -11.06 5.73
CA ALA A 330 18.90 -11.99 6.60
C ALA A 330 19.56 -13.13 5.79
N VAL A 331 18.86 -13.71 4.80
CA VAL A 331 19.41 -14.76 3.92
C VAL A 331 20.56 -14.23 3.07
N MET A 332 20.43 -12.99 2.53
CA MET A 332 21.51 -12.37 1.73
C MET A 332 22.78 -12.16 2.55
N LYS A 333 22.66 -11.64 3.76
CA LYS A 333 23.79 -11.34 4.64
C LYS A 333 24.32 -12.56 5.42
N THR A 334 23.72 -13.74 5.23
CA THR A 334 24.20 -15.00 5.84
C THR A 334 24.47 -16.07 4.78
N TYR A 335 23.46 -16.80 4.38
CA TYR A 335 23.59 -17.92 3.43
C TYR A 335 24.19 -17.49 2.08
N PHE A 336 23.73 -16.38 1.50
CA PHE A 336 24.23 -15.94 0.20
C PHE A 336 25.65 -15.37 0.29
N ALA A 337 25.98 -14.60 1.35
CA ALA A 337 27.34 -14.15 1.61
C ALA A 337 28.32 -15.32 1.73
N GLU A 338 27.93 -16.41 2.43
CA GLU A 338 28.72 -17.64 2.56
C GLU A 338 28.90 -18.32 1.21
N LYS A 339 27.85 -18.41 0.38
CA LYS A 339 27.91 -18.99 -0.98
C LYS A 339 28.82 -18.20 -1.92
N LEU A 340 28.87 -16.88 -1.79
CA LEU A 340 29.76 -16.03 -2.57
C LEU A 340 31.19 -15.97 -1.99
N GLY A 341 31.42 -16.44 -0.76
CA GLY A 341 32.70 -16.33 -0.08
C GLY A 341 33.11 -14.89 0.25
N VAL A 342 32.13 -14.01 0.55
CA VAL A 342 32.35 -12.60 0.84
C VAL A 342 31.89 -12.22 2.24
N SER A 343 32.46 -11.12 2.77
CA SER A 343 31.98 -10.56 4.05
C SER A 343 30.53 -10.05 3.90
N PRO A 344 29.65 -10.31 4.89
CA PRO A 344 28.28 -9.78 4.91
C PRO A 344 28.18 -8.26 4.72
N GLN A 345 29.15 -7.48 5.25
CA GLN A 345 29.18 -6.01 5.11
C GLN A 345 29.36 -5.53 3.66
N ARG A 346 29.87 -6.38 2.77
CA ARG A 346 29.98 -6.05 1.34
C ARG A 346 28.65 -6.16 0.61
N ILE A 347 27.69 -6.92 1.14
CA ILE A 347 26.37 -7.05 0.54
C ILE A 347 25.52 -5.86 0.92
N TYR A 348 25.03 -5.14 -0.07
CA TYR A 348 24.10 -4.05 0.07
C TYR A 348 22.73 -4.46 -0.46
N THR A 349 21.77 -4.62 0.45
CA THR A 349 20.44 -5.14 0.14
C THR A 349 19.45 -4.03 -0.15
N VAL A 350 18.81 -4.11 -1.30
CA VAL A 350 17.79 -3.18 -1.79
C VAL A 350 16.44 -3.88 -1.88
N SER A 351 15.40 -3.26 -1.35
CA SER A 351 14.04 -3.77 -1.45
C SER A 351 13.15 -2.83 -2.27
N VAL A 352 12.56 -3.34 -3.34
CA VAL A 352 11.54 -2.63 -4.14
C VAL A 352 10.16 -3.05 -3.64
N MET A 353 9.45 -2.12 -2.96
CA MET A 353 8.25 -2.41 -2.19
C MET A 353 7.06 -1.52 -2.57
N PRO A 354 5.82 -1.97 -2.52
CA PRO A 354 4.63 -1.14 -2.73
C PRO A 354 4.30 -0.27 -1.51
N CYS A 355 5.14 -0.22 -0.49
CA CYS A 355 4.83 0.14 0.88
C CYS A 355 5.74 1.25 1.41
N VAL A 356 5.17 2.20 2.17
CA VAL A 356 5.92 3.27 2.85
C VAL A 356 6.49 2.78 4.18
N ALA A 357 5.73 2.01 4.94
CA ALA A 357 6.14 1.50 6.25
C ALA A 357 7.35 0.55 6.19
N LYS A 358 7.62 -0.07 5.04
CA LYS A 358 8.82 -0.89 4.81
C LYS A 358 10.12 -0.08 4.88
N LYS A 359 10.07 1.25 4.63
CA LYS A 359 11.25 2.13 4.81
C LYS A 359 11.65 2.26 6.27
N GLU A 360 10.70 2.23 7.19
CA GLU A 360 10.98 2.28 8.63
C GLU A 360 11.25 0.89 9.20
N GLU A 361 10.58 -0.15 8.69
CA GLU A 361 10.84 -1.53 9.11
C GLU A 361 12.34 -1.88 9.02
N LYS A 362 13.03 -1.44 7.96
CA LYS A 362 14.46 -1.67 7.80
C LYS A 362 15.34 -1.00 8.88
N GLU A 363 14.84 0.09 9.46
CA GLU A 363 15.59 0.91 10.45
C GLU A 363 15.42 0.40 11.88
N MET A 364 14.56 -0.60 12.11
CA MET A 364 14.31 -1.15 13.44
C MET A 364 15.56 -1.90 13.97
N GLU A 365 15.91 -1.67 15.24
CA GLU A 365 17.02 -2.35 15.92
C GLU A 365 16.88 -3.87 15.91
N LEU A 366 15.65 -4.40 15.88
CA LEU A 366 15.34 -5.83 15.78
C LEU A 366 15.98 -6.51 14.55
N PHE A 367 16.27 -5.75 13.50
CA PHE A 367 16.83 -6.24 12.23
C PHE A 367 18.27 -5.77 12.00
N TYR A 368 18.93 -5.30 13.05
CA TYR A 368 20.34 -4.95 13.04
C TYR A 368 21.19 -6.09 13.62
N GLN A 369 22.25 -6.46 12.89
CA GLN A 369 23.23 -7.47 13.29
C GLN A 369 24.62 -6.85 13.36
N GLU A 370 25.32 -7.00 14.47
CA GLU A 370 26.66 -6.42 14.65
C GLU A 370 27.65 -6.83 13.53
N TYR A 371 27.51 -8.06 13.01
CA TYR A 371 28.41 -8.61 12.00
C TYR A 371 28.05 -8.18 10.56
N ALA A 372 26.85 -7.64 10.30
CA ALA A 372 26.33 -7.42 8.96
C ALA A 372 25.64 -6.07 8.75
N GLY A 373 25.34 -5.32 9.82
CA GLY A 373 24.46 -4.16 9.78
C GLY A 373 22.97 -4.55 9.74
N HIS A 374 22.12 -3.70 9.20
CA HIS A 374 20.71 -4.02 9.00
C HIS A 374 20.52 -5.15 7.97
N ASP A 375 19.51 -5.99 8.16
CA ASP A 375 19.15 -7.04 7.20
C ASP A 375 18.88 -6.43 5.80
N VAL A 376 18.20 -5.25 5.75
CA VAL A 376 17.94 -4.50 4.51
C VAL A 376 18.53 -3.09 4.63
N ASP A 377 19.33 -2.68 3.64
CA ASP A 377 20.01 -1.39 3.65
C ASP A 377 19.15 -0.26 3.08
N THR A 378 18.45 -0.47 1.98
CA THR A 378 17.58 0.55 1.36
C THR A 378 16.26 -0.03 0.87
N VAL A 379 15.20 0.76 1.05
CA VAL A 379 13.87 0.43 0.54
C VAL A 379 13.38 1.55 -0.37
N ILE A 380 13.03 1.20 -1.61
CA ILE A 380 12.35 2.10 -2.55
C ILE A 380 10.94 1.63 -2.85
N THR A 381 10.08 2.57 -3.21
CA THR A 381 8.71 2.26 -3.62
C THR A 381 8.60 1.96 -5.11
N THR A 382 7.45 1.42 -5.55
CA THR A 382 7.16 1.23 -6.99
C THR A 382 7.31 2.55 -7.76
N ARG A 383 6.87 3.68 -7.20
CA ARG A 383 7.02 5.00 -7.82
C ARG A 383 8.48 5.46 -7.92
N GLU A 384 9.32 5.14 -6.95
CA GLU A 384 10.75 5.45 -7.01
C GLU A 384 11.45 4.57 -8.05
N LEU A 385 11.11 3.27 -8.13
CA LEU A 385 11.62 2.39 -9.18
C LEU A 385 11.31 2.94 -10.58
N THR A 386 10.06 3.34 -10.84
CA THR A 386 9.70 3.89 -12.17
C THR A 386 10.44 5.18 -12.51
N LYS A 387 10.75 6.02 -11.51
CA LYS A 387 11.60 7.19 -11.69
C LYS A 387 13.05 6.81 -11.99
N MET A 388 13.60 5.80 -11.30
CA MET A 388 14.96 5.30 -11.57
C MET A 388 15.07 4.76 -13.00
N ILE A 389 14.08 3.98 -13.47
CA ILE A 389 14.03 3.48 -14.85
C ILE A 389 14.05 4.67 -15.85
N LYS A 390 13.23 5.70 -15.59
CA LYS A 390 13.19 6.93 -16.42
C LYS A 390 14.51 7.70 -16.38
N SER A 391 15.12 7.87 -15.21
CA SER A 391 16.39 8.60 -15.04
C SER A 391 17.59 7.87 -15.65
N ALA A 392 17.54 6.54 -15.70
CA ALA A 392 18.51 5.70 -16.39
C ALA A 392 18.30 5.64 -17.91
N HIS A 393 17.29 6.36 -18.44
CA HIS A 393 16.91 6.33 -19.86
C HIS A 393 16.64 4.93 -20.42
N ILE A 394 16.12 4.03 -19.59
CA ILE A 394 15.75 2.67 -19.99
C ILE A 394 14.34 2.69 -20.57
N SER A 395 14.20 2.30 -21.86
CA SER A 395 12.89 2.11 -22.47
C SER A 395 12.33 0.74 -22.10
N PRO A 396 11.12 0.65 -21.53
CA PRO A 396 10.51 -0.63 -21.14
C PRO A 396 10.34 -1.64 -22.28
N ASP A 397 10.20 -1.16 -23.53
CA ASP A 397 10.08 -2.00 -24.72
C ASP A 397 11.37 -2.78 -25.04
N THR A 398 12.51 -2.30 -24.52
CA THR A 398 13.83 -2.93 -24.73
C THR A 398 14.18 -3.94 -23.64
N LEU A 399 13.35 -4.03 -22.58
CA LEU A 399 13.58 -4.92 -21.46
C LEU A 399 13.25 -6.36 -21.84
N SER A 400 14.11 -7.28 -21.38
CA SER A 400 13.92 -8.72 -21.51
C SER A 400 13.23 -9.29 -20.28
N ASP A 401 12.43 -10.31 -20.46
CA ASP A 401 11.82 -11.04 -19.36
C ASP A 401 12.82 -12.09 -18.85
N ILE A 402 13.66 -11.70 -17.88
CA ILE A 402 14.69 -12.55 -17.32
C ILE A 402 14.21 -13.27 -16.04
N GLU A 403 14.83 -14.38 -15.72
CA GLU A 403 14.61 -15.09 -14.46
C GLU A 403 15.43 -14.45 -13.32
N SER A 404 14.99 -14.64 -12.07
CA SER A 404 15.76 -14.30 -10.87
C SER A 404 17.14 -14.96 -10.88
N ASP A 405 18.11 -14.33 -10.22
CA ASP A 405 19.46 -14.89 -10.06
C ASP A 405 19.45 -16.14 -9.16
N ARG A 406 20.48 -16.98 -9.32
CA ARG A 406 20.66 -18.15 -8.45
C ARG A 406 21.42 -17.79 -7.18
N PRO A 407 21.19 -18.52 -6.07
CA PRO A 407 20.50 -19.80 -5.95
C PRO A 407 19.01 -19.69 -5.56
N MET A 408 18.39 -18.51 -5.54
CA MET A 408 17.01 -18.29 -5.11
C MET A 408 16.14 -17.84 -6.28
N GLN A 409 16.13 -18.65 -7.33
CA GLN A 409 15.43 -18.40 -8.58
C GLN A 409 13.96 -18.80 -8.52
N ASP A 410 13.64 -19.81 -7.73
CA ASP A 410 12.31 -20.41 -7.69
C ASP A 410 11.35 -19.59 -6.84
N GLY A 411 10.09 -19.52 -7.27
CA GLY A 411 8.99 -18.91 -6.55
C GLY A 411 7.69 -19.64 -6.87
N THR A 412 6.70 -19.56 -5.98
CA THR A 412 5.41 -20.22 -6.15
C THR A 412 4.26 -19.24 -6.26
N GLY A 413 3.10 -19.73 -6.71
CA GLY A 413 1.86 -18.96 -6.69
C GLY A 413 1.50 -18.48 -5.29
N ALA A 414 1.77 -19.28 -4.25
CA ALA A 414 1.57 -18.88 -2.86
C ALA A 414 2.41 -17.63 -2.49
N GLY A 415 3.68 -17.58 -2.93
CA GLY A 415 4.52 -16.38 -2.74
C GLY A 415 3.99 -15.16 -3.51
N VAL A 416 3.40 -15.36 -4.68
CA VAL A 416 2.83 -14.27 -5.49
C VAL A 416 1.62 -13.63 -4.83
N ILE A 417 0.68 -14.41 -4.28
CA ILE A 417 -0.56 -13.87 -3.68
C ILE A 417 -0.36 -13.10 -2.37
N PHE A 418 0.84 -13.10 -1.77
CA PHE A 418 1.19 -12.27 -0.61
C PHE A 418 0.86 -10.79 -0.79
N GLY A 419 0.81 -10.32 -2.03
CA GLY A 419 0.49 -8.93 -2.33
C GLY A 419 -0.98 -8.54 -2.15
N ALA A 420 -1.89 -9.49 -2.02
CA ALA A 420 -3.33 -9.27 -1.86
C ALA A 420 -3.81 -9.68 -0.47
N THR A 421 -4.84 -9.03 0.07
CA THR A 421 -5.44 -9.42 1.36
C THR A 421 -6.07 -10.81 1.27
N GLY A 422 -5.79 -11.66 2.24
CA GLY A 422 -6.16 -13.08 2.27
C GLY A 422 -5.11 -13.99 1.63
N GLY A 423 -4.14 -13.42 0.91
CA GLY A 423 -3.11 -14.22 0.22
C GLY A 423 -2.11 -14.88 1.16
N VAL A 424 -1.71 -14.20 2.24
CA VAL A 424 -0.83 -14.79 3.27
C VAL A 424 -1.56 -15.91 3.99
N MET A 425 -2.82 -15.67 4.39
CA MET A 425 -3.67 -16.66 5.03
C MET A 425 -3.85 -17.89 4.17
N GLU A 426 -4.20 -17.70 2.89
CA GLU A 426 -4.37 -18.81 1.95
C GLU A 426 -3.09 -19.62 1.78
N ALA A 427 -1.94 -18.95 1.60
CA ALA A 427 -0.65 -19.59 1.47
C ALA A 427 -0.27 -20.41 2.73
N ALA A 428 -0.50 -19.84 3.92
CA ALA A 428 -0.25 -20.51 5.20
C ALA A 428 -1.14 -21.74 5.40
N LEU A 429 -2.44 -21.62 5.10
CA LEU A 429 -3.39 -22.74 5.20
C LEU A 429 -3.05 -23.88 4.21
N ARG A 430 -2.64 -23.55 2.99
CA ARG A 430 -2.18 -24.53 1.99
C ARG A 430 -1.00 -25.36 2.53
N THR A 431 0.00 -24.69 3.13
CA THR A 431 1.18 -25.33 3.68
C THR A 431 0.88 -26.06 4.99
N ALA A 432 0.06 -25.48 5.89
CA ALA A 432 -0.38 -26.15 7.11
C ALA A 432 -1.14 -27.46 6.82
N TYR A 433 -2.01 -27.47 5.80
CA TYR A 433 -2.67 -28.68 5.35
C TYR A 433 -1.66 -29.75 4.92
N TYR A 434 -0.69 -29.38 4.09
CA TYR A 434 0.36 -30.31 3.65
C TYR A 434 1.18 -30.87 4.81
N LEU A 435 1.56 -30.02 5.78
CA LEU A 435 2.34 -30.47 6.95
C LEU A 435 1.55 -31.46 7.84
N LEU A 436 0.23 -31.35 7.86
CA LEU A 436 -0.64 -32.27 8.61
C LEU A 436 -0.91 -33.56 7.85
N LYS A 437 -1.14 -33.47 6.54
CA LYS A 437 -1.65 -34.58 5.72
C LYS A 437 -0.61 -35.27 4.88
N SER A 438 0.56 -34.66 4.65
CA SER A 438 1.57 -35.07 3.69
C SER A 438 1.05 -35.16 2.23
N GLU A 439 -0.02 -34.45 1.93
CA GLU A 439 -0.61 -34.31 0.60
C GLU A 439 -1.07 -32.85 0.36
N ASN A 440 -1.08 -32.42 -0.89
CA ASN A 440 -1.55 -31.07 -1.24
C ASN A 440 -3.05 -30.95 -1.01
N PRO A 441 -3.52 -29.75 -0.56
CA PRO A 441 -4.97 -29.49 -0.50
C PRO A 441 -5.58 -29.49 -1.90
N PRO A 442 -6.90 -29.71 -2.03
CA PRO A 442 -7.62 -29.46 -3.28
C PRO A 442 -7.37 -28.04 -3.79
N GLU A 443 -7.36 -27.86 -5.09
CA GLU A 443 -7.27 -26.53 -5.69
C GLU A 443 -8.36 -25.61 -5.12
N ASP A 444 -8.00 -24.37 -4.82
CA ASP A 444 -8.89 -23.35 -4.27
C ASP A 444 -9.61 -23.70 -2.95
N ALA A 445 -9.13 -24.72 -2.22
CA ALA A 445 -9.75 -25.13 -0.93
C ALA A 445 -9.87 -23.97 0.06
N PHE A 446 -8.97 -22.99 0.00
CA PHE A 446 -8.87 -21.88 0.95
C PHE A 446 -9.19 -20.50 0.35
N LYS A 447 -9.73 -20.44 -0.87
CA LYS A 447 -10.03 -19.15 -1.54
C LYS A 447 -11.06 -18.27 -0.84
N ALA A 448 -11.83 -18.81 0.11
CA ALA A 448 -12.85 -18.07 0.85
C ALA A 448 -12.27 -16.89 1.66
N VAL A 449 -10.96 -16.88 1.96
CA VAL A 449 -10.30 -15.77 2.66
C VAL A 449 -9.86 -14.62 1.73
N ARG A 450 -9.98 -14.77 0.42
CA ARG A 450 -9.60 -13.73 -0.55
C ARG A 450 -10.52 -12.53 -0.42
N SER A 451 -9.97 -11.37 -0.08
CA SER A 451 -10.74 -10.12 -0.07
C SER A 451 -10.84 -9.54 -1.47
N THR A 452 -12.05 -9.14 -1.86
CA THR A 452 -12.34 -8.64 -3.21
C THR A 452 -12.52 -7.13 -3.29
N GLY A 453 -12.54 -6.37 -2.17
CA GLY A 453 -12.94 -4.99 -2.31
C GLY A 453 -12.74 -4.00 -1.18
N PHE A 454 -13.20 -2.79 -1.47
CA PHE A 454 -13.09 -1.56 -0.72
C PHE A 454 -14.31 -1.24 0.16
N ASN A 455 -15.36 -2.06 0.12
CA ASN A 455 -16.60 -1.79 0.84
C ASN A 455 -16.50 -2.21 2.31
N GLU A 456 -17.18 -1.51 3.20
CA GLU A 456 -17.20 -1.77 4.65
C GLU A 456 -17.55 -3.22 5.00
N ASN A 457 -18.36 -3.89 4.16
CA ASN A 457 -18.75 -5.29 4.33
C ASN A 457 -17.77 -6.30 3.69
N GLU A 458 -16.79 -5.84 2.93
CA GLU A 458 -15.81 -6.68 2.21
C GLU A 458 -14.40 -6.57 2.77
N GLY A 459 -14.19 -5.69 3.75
CA GLY A 459 -12.89 -5.47 4.39
C GLY A 459 -12.49 -6.55 5.41
N ILE A 460 -13.41 -7.42 5.81
CA ILE A 460 -13.19 -8.56 6.72
C ILE A 460 -13.78 -9.80 6.05
N GLN A 461 -12.92 -10.79 5.79
CA GLN A 461 -13.32 -12.10 5.27
C GLN A 461 -13.16 -13.14 6.38
N GLU A 462 -14.27 -13.71 6.81
CA GLU A 462 -14.30 -14.74 7.86
C GLU A 462 -14.56 -16.09 7.18
N ALA A 463 -13.76 -17.12 7.51
CA ALA A 463 -13.95 -18.45 6.96
C ALA A 463 -13.52 -19.53 7.97
N ASP A 464 -14.30 -20.60 8.03
CA ASP A 464 -14.00 -21.81 8.80
C ASP A 464 -13.59 -22.93 7.84
N PHE A 465 -12.46 -23.56 8.11
CA PHE A 465 -11.95 -24.66 7.32
C PHE A 465 -11.92 -25.95 8.11
N GLN A 466 -12.45 -27.01 7.52
CA GLN A 466 -12.38 -28.35 8.10
C GLN A 466 -11.14 -29.08 7.58
N ILE A 467 -10.25 -29.44 8.49
CA ILE A 467 -9.08 -30.29 8.20
C ILE A 467 -9.24 -31.53 9.09
N ASP A 468 -9.71 -32.63 8.51
CA ASP A 468 -10.18 -33.82 9.25
C ASP A 468 -11.28 -33.50 10.26
N ASN A 469 -11.01 -33.80 11.54
CA ASN A 469 -11.91 -33.54 12.65
C ASN A 469 -11.66 -32.20 13.35
N VAL A 470 -10.83 -31.33 12.76
CA VAL A 470 -10.43 -30.06 13.34
C VAL A 470 -10.97 -28.92 12.50
N THR A 471 -11.63 -27.97 13.16
CA THR A 471 -12.05 -26.71 12.54
C THR A 471 -11.01 -25.63 12.80
N VAL A 472 -10.49 -25.00 11.76
CA VAL A 472 -9.63 -23.83 11.82
C VAL A 472 -10.45 -22.60 11.46
N ARG A 473 -10.62 -21.67 12.40
CA ARG A 473 -11.38 -20.44 12.24
C ARG A 473 -10.45 -19.30 11.88
N THR A 474 -10.73 -18.61 10.78
CA THR A 474 -9.82 -17.60 10.25
C THR A 474 -10.53 -16.31 9.90
N ALA A 475 -9.76 -15.20 9.91
CA ALA A 475 -10.19 -13.93 9.36
C ALA A 475 -9.05 -13.25 8.61
N ALA A 476 -9.33 -12.71 7.42
CA ALA A 476 -8.43 -11.86 6.66
C ALA A 476 -8.99 -10.43 6.64
N VAL A 477 -8.18 -9.45 7.02
CA VAL A 477 -8.61 -8.07 7.25
C VAL A 477 -7.85 -7.09 6.37
N SER A 478 -8.59 -6.20 5.71
CA SER A 478 -8.09 -5.15 4.83
C SER A 478 -8.42 -3.76 5.39
N GLY A 479 -7.39 -2.96 5.66
CA GLY A 479 -7.51 -1.63 6.25
C GLY A 479 -7.58 -1.62 7.78
N LEU A 480 -6.95 -0.63 8.40
CA LEU A 480 -6.81 -0.59 9.87
C LEU A 480 -8.13 -0.22 10.59
N GLY A 481 -9.05 0.49 9.95
CA GLY A 481 -10.39 0.72 10.49
C GLY A 481 -11.17 -0.59 10.68
N ASN A 482 -11.09 -1.49 9.69
CA ASN A 482 -11.66 -2.83 9.77
C ASN A 482 -10.93 -3.70 10.80
N ALA A 483 -9.60 -3.59 10.87
CA ALA A 483 -8.81 -4.27 11.90
C ALA A 483 -9.25 -3.85 13.30
N ARG A 484 -9.48 -2.55 13.55
CA ARG A 484 -10.04 -2.04 14.81
C ARG A 484 -11.37 -2.69 15.13
N ALA A 485 -12.29 -2.70 14.17
CA ALA A 485 -13.63 -3.29 14.36
C ALA A 485 -13.55 -4.78 14.71
N LEU A 486 -12.66 -5.55 14.05
CA LEU A 486 -12.46 -6.96 14.37
C LEU A 486 -11.85 -7.16 15.77
N LEU A 487 -10.79 -6.40 16.11
CA LEU A 487 -10.12 -6.50 17.41
C LEU A 487 -11.05 -6.15 18.57
N ASP A 488 -11.93 -5.16 18.40
CA ASP A 488 -12.93 -4.81 19.42
C ASP A 488 -13.93 -5.96 19.65
N ARG A 489 -14.35 -6.67 18.59
CA ARG A 489 -15.19 -7.89 18.69
C ARG A 489 -14.45 -9.02 19.40
N ILE A 490 -13.17 -9.25 19.07
CA ILE A 490 -12.31 -10.25 19.75
C ILE A 490 -12.16 -9.92 21.23
N ASN A 491 -11.86 -8.66 21.57
CA ASN A 491 -11.67 -8.23 22.95
C ASN A 491 -12.95 -8.34 23.80
N LYS A 492 -14.13 -8.17 23.20
CA LYS A 492 -15.42 -8.37 23.86
C LYS A 492 -15.83 -9.84 23.96
N GLY A 493 -15.08 -10.77 23.35
CA GLY A 493 -15.41 -12.19 23.28
C GLY A 493 -16.62 -12.51 22.40
N GLU A 494 -16.97 -11.61 21.46
CA GLU A 494 -18.09 -11.80 20.53
C GLU A 494 -17.75 -12.79 19.42
N VAL A 495 -16.46 -12.91 19.07
CA VAL A 495 -15.94 -13.80 18.03
C VAL A 495 -14.63 -14.45 18.47
N HIS A 496 -14.34 -15.61 17.89
CA HIS A 496 -13.11 -16.36 18.14
C HIS A 496 -12.53 -16.84 16.81
N TYR A 497 -11.22 -16.63 16.63
CA TYR A 497 -10.44 -17.15 15.52
C TYR A 497 -9.19 -17.84 16.03
N ASP A 498 -8.63 -18.73 15.23
CA ASP A 498 -7.35 -19.37 15.48
C ASP A 498 -6.22 -18.61 14.78
N PHE A 499 -6.49 -18.08 13.58
CA PHE A 499 -5.49 -17.34 12.78
C PHE A 499 -6.13 -16.12 12.10
N VAL A 500 -5.47 -14.96 12.19
CA VAL A 500 -5.95 -13.70 11.62
C VAL A 500 -4.85 -13.03 10.81
N GLU A 501 -5.13 -12.79 9.52
CA GLU A 501 -4.31 -11.93 8.66
C GLU A 501 -4.78 -10.48 8.75
N VAL A 502 -3.86 -9.53 8.93
CA VAL A 502 -4.16 -8.10 8.87
C VAL A 502 -3.24 -7.37 7.91
N MET A 503 -3.82 -6.74 6.89
CA MET A 503 -3.16 -5.82 5.99
C MET A 503 -3.59 -4.37 6.26
N ALA A 504 -2.63 -3.48 6.54
CA ALA A 504 -2.91 -2.08 6.85
C ALA A 504 -3.52 -1.31 5.68
N CYS A 505 -3.15 -1.67 4.45
CA CYS A 505 -3.67 -1.00 3.25
C CYS A 505 -4.93 -1.71 2.75
N PRO A 506 -5.97 -0.96 2.33
CA PRO A 506 -7.12 -1.53 1.66
C PRO A 506 -6.71 -2.38 0.43
N GLY A 507 -7.22 -3.61 0.34
CA GLY A 507 -6.86 -4.58 -0.69
C GLY A 507 -5.52 -5.28 -0.50
N GLY A 508 -4.74 -4.93 0.53
CA GLY A 508 -3.39 -5.46 0.78
C GLY A 508 -2.28 -4.61 0.16
N CYS A 509 -1.12 -5.21 -0.10
CA CYS A 509 0.05 -4.52 -0.64
C CYS A 509 -0.18 -3.93 -2.04
N VAL A 510 -1.09 -4.49 -2.83
CA VAL A 510 -1.53 -3.96 -4.14
C VAL A 510 -2.15 -2.56 -4.03
N GLY A 511 -2.77 -2.22 -2.87
CA GLY A 511 -3.27 -0.89 -2.51
C GLY A 511 -2.26 -0.06 -1.70
N GLY A 512 -1.00 -0.45 -1.64
CA GLY A 512 0.04 0.14 -0.81
C GLY A 512 0.36 1.60 -1.16
N GLY A 513 0.75 2.37 -0.14
CA GLY A 513 1.07 3.79 -0.25
C GLY A 513 2.25 4.13 -1.18
N GLY A 514 3.03 3.13 -1.62
CA GLY A 514 4.14 3.25 -2.58
C GLY A 514 3.75 2.99 -4.04
N GLN A 515 2.53 2.54 -4.32
CA GLN A 515 2.04 2.22 -5.66
C GLN A 515 1.73 3.48 -6.49
N PRO A 516 1.69 3.40 -7.84
CA PRO A 516 1.23 4.49 -8.71
C PRO A 516 -0.12 5.05 -8.31
N ILE A 517 -0.31 6.36 -8.49
CA ILE A 517 -1.48 7.08 -8.01
C ILE A 517 -2.40 7.45 -9.18
N HIS A 518 -3.65 6.99 -9.11
CA HIS A 518 -4.73 7.38 -10.01
C HIS A 518 -5.76 8.20 -9.23
N ASP A 519 -5.84 9.51 -9.48
CA ASP A 519 -6.68 10.39 -8.65
C ASP A 519 -8.17 10.03 -8.73
N GLY A 520 -8.73 9.69 -7.55
CA GLY A 520 -10.14 9.32 -7.42
C GLY A 520 -10.50 7.94 -8.00
N ARG A 521 -9.52 7.08 -8.32
CA ARG A 521 -9.73 5.70 -8.72
C ARG A 521 -8.87 4.76 -7.87
N GLU A 522 -9.52 3.81 -7.23
CA GLU A 522 -8.87 2.77 -6.47
C GLU A 522 -8.53 1.58 -7.36
N MET A 523 -7.25 1.18 -7.38
CA MET A 523 -6.73 0.13 -8.27
C MET A 523 -6.47 -1.19 -7.56
N ALA A 524 -6.65 -1.25 -6.24
CA ALA A 524 -6.29 -2.43 -5.44
C ALA A 524 -6.99 -3.71 -5.92
N TYR A 525 -8.27 -3.63 -6.27
CA TYR A 525 -9.03 -4.77 -6.77
C TYR A 525 -8.48 -5.31 -8.10
N GLU A 526 -8.23 -4.40 -9.05
CA GLU A 526 -7.71 -4.78 -10.38
C GLU A 526 -6.32 -5.41 -10.26
N ARG A 527 -5.45 -4.79 -9.45
CA ARG A 527 -4.10 -5.29 -9.18
C ARG A 527 -4.11 -6.63 -8.42
N GLY A 528 -5.03 -6.80 -7.47
CA GLY A 528 -5.18 -8.06 -6.72
C GLY A 528 -5.60 -9.22 -7.62
N ARG A 529 -6.51 -8.99 -8.56
CA ARG A 529 -6.91 -10.00 -9.56
C ARG A 529 -5.73 -10.50 -10.40
N LYS A 530 -4.78 -9.62 -10.74
CA LYS A 530 -3.57 -10.01 -11.48
C LYS A 530 -2.74 -11.01 -10.68
N LEU A 531 -2.58 -10.80 -9.36
CA LEU A 531 -1.83 -11.74 -8.51
C LEU A 531 -2.51 -13.10 -8.43
N TYR A 532 -3.82 -13.14 -8.25
CA TYR A 532 -4.56 -14.40 -8.22
C TYR A 532 -4.50 -15.15 -9.56
N HIS A 533 -4.58 -14.42 -10.67
CA HIS A 533 -4.40 -15.00 -12.00
C HIS A 533 -3.00 -15.60 -12.21
N LEU A 534 -1.97 -14.94 -11.68
CA LEU A 534 -0.60 -15.48 -11.71
C LEU A 534 -0.46 -16.75 -10.86
N ASP A 535 -1.10 -16.82 -9.68
CA ASP A 535 -1.14 -18.04 -8.86
C ASP A 535 -1.84 -19.20 -9.58
N GLU A 536 -3.01 -18.92 -10.18
CA GLU A 536 -3.79 -19.93 -10.92
C GLU A 536 -3.02 -20.54 -12.07
N ASN A 537 -2.13 -19.78 -12.71
CA ASN A 537 -1.29 -20.21 -13.83
C ASN A 537 0.14 -20.62 -13.42
N ALA A 538 0.47 -20.57 -12.13
CA ALA A 538 1.80 -20.92 -11.66
C ALA A 538 2.07 -22.43 -11.78
N LYS A 539 3.29 -22.79 -12.22
CA LYS A 539 3.74 -24.19 -12.29
C LYS A 539 3.71 -24.89 -10.92
N ARG A 540 3.99 -24.14 -9.87
CA ARG A 540 3.93 -24.56 -8.46
C ARG A 540 3.08 -23.54 -7.71
N ARG A 541 2.08 -24.02 -7.02
CA ARG A 541 1.13 -23.16 -6.29
C ARG A 541 1.38 -23.13 -4.79
N PHE A 542 2.24 -24.00 -4.25
CA PHE A 542 2.40 -24.21 -2.82
C PHE A 542 3.83 -23.89 -2.37
N SER A 543 3.99 -23.13 -1.28
CA SER A 543 5.30 -22.72 -0.77
C SER A 543 6.21 -23.89 -0.40
N HIS A 544 5.64 -24.98 0.11
CA HIS A 544 6.39 -26.21 0.43
C HIS A 544 6.92 -26.98 -0.82
N GLU A 545 6.50 -26.60 -2.02
CA GLU A 545 7.00 -27.12 -3.29
C GLU A 545 8.18 -26.30 -3.85
N ASN A 546 8.50 -25.14 -3.24
CA ASN A 546 9.63 -24.33 -3.67
C ASN A 546 10.94 -25.11 -3.47
N HIS A 547 11.58 -25.45 -4.60
CA HIS A 547 12.79 -26.28 -4.58
C HIS A 547 13.96 -25.57 -3.91
N ASP A 548 14.14 -24.28 -4.14
CA ASP A 548 15.26 -23.51 -3.59
C ASP A 548 15.11 -23.29 -2.09
N VAL A 549 13.87 -23.09 -1.60
CA VAL A 549 13.57 -23.04 -0.16
C VAL A 549 13.88 -24.38 0.51
N ARG A 550 13.43 -25.49 -0.08
CA ARG A 550 13.72 -26.83 0.46
C ARG A 550 15.23 -27.10 0.51
N LYS A 551 15.93 -26.81 -0.57
CA LYS A 551 17.38 -26.93 -0.64
C LYS A 551 18.09 -26.08 0.41
N MET A 552 17.62 -24.85 0.65
CA MET A 552 18.17 -23.98 1.69
C MET A 552 17.99 -24.58 3.10
N TYR A 553 16.86 -25.22 3.38
CA TYR A 553 16.72 -25.96 4.64
C TYR A 553 17.70 -27.10 4.73
N GLU A 554 17.84 -27.92 3.69
CA GLU A 554 18.77 -29.05 3.69
C GLU A 554 20.24 -28.63 3.87
N GLU A 555 20.64 -27.52 3.24
CA GLU A 555 22.05 -27.06 3.25
C GLU A 555 22.38 -26.15 4.44
N TYR A 556 21.40 -25.41 4.98
CA TYR A 556 21.71 -24.30 5.90
C TYR A 556 20.85 -24.25 7.17
N PHE A 557 19.53 -24.29 7.07
CA PHE A 557 18.62 -24.14 8.22
C PHE A 557 18.17 -25.47 8.86
N VAL A 558 18.39 -26.60 8.24
CA VAL A 558 18.00 -27.95 8.64
C VAL A 558 16.49 -28.21 8.44
N LYS A 559 15.61 -27.40 9.05
CA LYS A 559 14.15 -27.47 8.94
C LYS A 559 13.52 -26.17 9.42
N PRO A 560 12.23 -25.91 9.10
CA PRO A 560 11.49 -24.79 9.66
C PRO A 560 11.48 -24.81 11.20
N ASN A 561 11.52 -23.65 11.81
CA ASN A 561 11.59 -23.43 13.26
C ASN A 561 12.74 -24.19 13.95
N SER A 562 13.83 -24.51 13.23
CA SER A 562 15.06 -24.99 13.84
C SER A 562 15.73 -23.88 14.66
N PRO A 563 16.64 -24.17 15.59
CA PRO A 563 17.35 -23.14 16.36
C PRO A 563 18.04 -22.11 15.45
N LYS A 564 18.60 -22.52 14.31
CA LYS A 564 19.29 -21.64 13.37
C LYS A 564 18.30 -20.78 12.56
N SER A 565 17.21 -21.37 12.06
CA SER A 565 16.18 -20.59 11.36
C SER A 565 15.49 -19.62 12.31
N HIS A 566 15.19 -20.06 13.52
CA HIS A 566 14.58 -19.20 14.55
C HIS A 566 15.48 -18.00 14.89
N MET A 567 16.79 -18.20 15.02
CA MET A 567 17.73 -17.11 15.29
C MET A 567 17.81 -16.07 14.17
N LEU A 568 17.70 -16.49 12.90
CA LEU A 568 17.91 -15.61 11.74
C LEU A 568 16.62 -15.11 11.11
N LEU A 569 15.55 -15.89 11.15
CA LEU A 569 14.30 -15.63 10.43
C LEU A 569 13.13 -15.25 11.35
N HIS A 570 13.31 -15.27 12.67
CA HIS A 570 12.29 -14.87 13.63
C HIS A 570 12.75 -13.67 14.46
N THR A 571 11.80 -13.03 15.14
CA THR A 571 12.04 -11.91 16.04
C THR A 571 11.00 -11.87 17.14
N GLU A 572 11.40 -11.44 18.33
CA GLU A 572 10.46 -11.16 19.41
C GLU A 572 9.92 -9.73 19.26
N HIS A 573 8.60 -9.62 19.06
CA HIS A 573 7.95 -8.32 19.04
C HIS A 573 7.88 -7.71 20.43
N LYS A 574 8.72 -6.69 20.68
CA LYS A 574 8.71 -5.93 21.93
C LYS A 574 7.76 -4.73 21.85
N LEU A 575 7.31 -4.24 23.02
CA LEU A 575 6.49 -3.04 23.16
C LEU A 575 7.31 -1.73 23.02
N GLU A 576 8.36 -1.73 22.24
CA GLU A 576 9.10 -0.52 21.95
C GLU A 576 8.25 0.43 21.09
N ARG A 577 8.23 1.72 21.44
CA ARG A 577 7.70 2.73 20.54
C ARG A 577 8.60 2.80 19.30
N PHE A 578 7.95 2.91 18.16
CA PHE A 578 8.64 3.14 16.88
C PHE A 578 9.26 4.52 16.83
#